data_13caaa614139f1498069de15be7642e2
#
_entry.id   13caaa614139f1498069de15be7642e2
#
_cell.length_a   1.000
_cell.length_b   1.000
_cell.length_c   1.000
_cell.angle_alpha   90.00
_cell.angle_beta   90.00
_cell.angle_gamma   90.00
#
_symmetry.space_group_name_H-M   'P 1'
#
loop_
_entity.id
_entity.type
_entity.pdbx_description
1 polymer ?
#
loop_
_entity_poly.entity_id
_entity_poly.type
_entity_poly.pdbx_seq_one_letter_code
_entity_poly.pdbx_strand_id
1 'polypeptide(L)'
;MKKNSFSCSPEKRDSLHTKAHSFKKMLVCFSLACFTLSGVNIAFASEIDQKIPDEETIEQSTCKELAELGKKYDASKKLPDSVVVQGKPCPKEEAAGCLFSVIEKVMEKCEKQGPEAVPREDLNKIARLHEALKDQLNQIDAYQTRQETVEKFLYAPEVPPFEYKVGVKGFLRGEGAANFRLPDLSYNPGHAEGRFLYRVQPYGYWHPTDYLDIHLEGQGYGYTGGSQYLSKYSLYQGFIEGRMPGSDLLALKVGRQEFVYGSAFILGANSFFQGLTFDAARLRVKPTEGLTADLLGGWYAKPWSDGIEGNLVGGYASYAVREGTVVEAYGFNDIGSEEHHPGEYRNTWGLRGTATFGPVYVEIEPVYQSGKTFNSETGANDNINAWGGHADMAVEAQYCGIKNTFFASYAYGSGSTDAANGISARREFSNQDTDTSLTGDMSLIGDLSGIDVGDFRASGLQIFNLGWGVDITDKLNFSAAGRYFYANAVTDGFSRTVGLETDLTLTYAVSDAFLVLAGYDHFFTGGFFRDATGSGKDIDYGYVLLEFDLSREKPKSTAKSAIKPISKEEIPDQRP
;
A
#
# COMPACT_ATOMS: atom_id res chain seq x y z
N MET A 1 -17.98 -26.08 60.24
CA MET A 1 -17.95 -27.52 60.03
C MET A 1 -18.92 -27.91 58.90
N LYS A 2 -18.36 -28.21 57.75
CA LYS A 2 -18.76 -29.26 56.78
C LYS A 2 -17.86 -29.05 55.54
N LYS A 3 -16.89 -29.96 55.40
CA LYS A 3 -16.06 -30.14 54.22
C LYS A 3 -16.93 -30.73 53.09
N ASN A 4 -16.97 -30.12 51.95
CA ASN A 4 -17.39 -30.76 50.71
C ASN A 4 -16.17 -30.82 49.79
N SER A 5 -15.67 -32.03 49.63
CA SER A 5 -14.67 -32.43 48.66
C SER A 5 -15.36 -32.56 47.29
N PHE A 6 -14.90 -31.79 46.30
CA PHE A 6 -15.24 -32.03 44.89
C PHE A 6 -14.10 -32.83 44.25
N SER A 7 -14.41 -34.02 43.80
CA SER A 7 -13.55 -34.88 43.02
C SER A 7 -13.53 -34.37 41.58
N CYS A 8 -12.34 -34.10 41.06
CA CYS A 8 -12.11 -33.73 39.67
C CYS A 8 -12.11 -35.01 38.79
N SER A 9 -13.05 -35.12 37.88
CA SER A 9 -13.13 -36.21 36.90
C SER A 9 -12.19 -35.93 35.71
N PRO A 10 -11.47 -36.93 35.19
CA PRO A 10 -10.44 -36.74 34.12
C PRO A 10 -10.99 -36.60 32.69
N GLU A 11 -12.29 -36.58 32.49
CA GLU A 11 -12.86 -36.67 31.12
C GLU A 11 -12.87 -35.39 30.27
N LYS A 12 -12.46 -34.24 30.80
CA LYS A 12 -12.47 -32.97 30.02
C LYS A 12 -11.15 -32.62 29.32
N ARG A 13 -10.09 -33.40 29.50
CA ARG A 13 -8.80 -33.09 28.83
C ARG A 13 -8.69 -33.54 27.37
N ASP A 14 -9.46 -34.53 26.94
CA ASP A 14 -9.32 -35.10 25.60
C ASP A 14 -10.03 -34.33 24.48
N SER A 15 -10.98 -33.44 24.81
CA SER A 15 -11.74 -32.72 23.79
C SER A 15 -10.99 -31.50 23.20
N LEU A 16 -10.03 -30.93 23.95
CA LEU A 16 -9.24 -29.78 23.46
C LEU A 16 -8.06 -30.19 22.57
N HIS A 17 -7.46 -31.35 22.84
CA HIS A 17 -6.40 -31.90 21.99
C HIS A 17 -6.93 -32.36 20.62
N THR A 18 -8.16 -32.85 20.57
CA THR A 18 -8.79 -33.29 19.32
C THR A 18 -9.16 -32.12 18.41
N LYS A 19 -9.55 -30.97 18.95
CA LYS A 19 -9.85 -29.77 18.16
C LYS A 19 -8.59 -29.16 17.56
N ALA A 20 -7.49 -29.07 18.31
CA ALA A 20 -6.21 -28.56 17.81
C ALA A 20 -5.60 -29.47 16.74
N HIS A 21 -5.80 -30.78 16.85
CA HIS A 21 -5.32 -31.75 15.86
C HIS A 21 -6.16 -31.74 14.56
N SER A 22 -7.46 -31.47 14.67
CA SER A 22 -8.35 -31.31 13.51
C SER A 22 -8.04 -30.06 12.72
N PHE A 23 -7.68 -28.96 13.42
CA PHE A 23 -7.33 -27.67 12.78
C PHE A 23 -5.97 -27.74 12.07
N LYS A 24 -4.96 -28.41 12.66
CA LYS A 24 -3.68 -28.68 11.96
C LYS A 24 -3.89 -29.50 10.68
N LYS A 25 -4.80 -30.47 10.67
CA LYS A 25 -5.14 -31.24 9.47
C LYS A 25 -5.87 -30.40 8.43
N MET A 26 -6.71 -29.43 8.84
CA MET A 26 -7.41 -28.54 7.93
C MET A 26 -6.46 -27.52 7.30
N LEU A 27 -5.48 -26.99 8.05
CA LEU A 27 -4.46 -26.08 7.52
C LEU A 27 -3.53 -26.79 6.53
N VAL A 28 -3.14 -28.03 6.83
CA VAL A 28 -2.32 -28.87 5.92
C VAL A 28 -3.11 -29.26 4.67
N CYS A 29 -4.41 -29.53 4.79
CA CYS A 29 -5.27 -29.82 3.64
C CYS A 29 -5.48 -28.58 2.75
N PHE A 30 -5.58 -27.39 3.34
CA PHE A 30 -5.72 -26.15 2.57
C PHE A 30 -4.41 -25.79 1.84
N SER A 31 -3.25 -25.96 2.49
CA SER A 31 -1.94 -25.79 1.85
C SER A 31 -1.69 -26.82 0.74
N LEU A 32 -2.11 -28.08 0.93
CA LEU A 32 -2.00 -29.11 -0.11
C LEU A 32 -2.99 -28.89 -1.27
N ALA A 33 -4.19 -28.40 -1.00
CA ALA A 33 -5.18 -28.11 -2.04
C ALA A 33 -4.75 -26.92 -2.94
N CYS A 34 -4.10 -25.89 -2.38
CA CYS A 34 -3.52 -24.81 -3.17
C CYS A 34 -2.33 -25.28 -4.03
N PHE A 35 -1.49 -26.19 -3.50
CA PHE A 35 -0.36 -26.76 -4.26
C PHE A 35 -0.82 -27.75 -5.34
N THR A 36 -1.91 -28.49 -5.14
CA THR A 36 -2.43 -29.43 -6.14
C THR A 36 -3.21 -28.73 -7.26
N LEU A 37 -3.84 -27.58 -6.99
CA LEU A 37 -4.49 -26.78 -8.03
C LEU A 37 -3.48 -26.06 -8.94
N SER A 38 -2.33 -25.63 -8.41
CA SER A 38 -1.24 -25.08 -9.25
C SER A 38 -0.56 -26.15 -10.12
N GLY A 39 -0.54 -27.41 -9.66
CA GLY A 39 0.06 -28.53 -10.44
C GLY A 39 -0.83 -29.02 -11.60
N VAL A 40 -2.15 -28.87 -11.49
CA VAL A 40 -3.09 -29.31 -12.54
C VAL A 40 -3.16 -28.31 -13.70
N ASN A 41 -2.92 -27.01 -13.46
CA ASN A 41 -2.91 -26.02 -14.53
C ASN A 41 -1.66 -26.08 -15.44
N ILE A 42 -0.56 -26.66 -14.97
CA ILE A 42 0.67 -26.83 -15.79
C ILE A 42 0.50 -27.98 -16.81
N ALA A 43 -0.35 -28.95 -16.55
CA ALA A 43 -0.57 -30.09 -17.46
C ALA A 43 -1.60 -29.81 -18.57
N PHE A 44 -2.47 -28.79 -18.43
CA PHE A 44 -3.44 -28.43 -19.47
C PHE A 44 -2.95 -27.33 -20.42
N ALA A 45 -1.83 -26.70 -20.16
CA ALA A 45 -1.25 -25.69 -21.05
C ALA A 45 -0.44 -26.27 -22.23
N SER A 46 -0.32 -27.60 -22.36
CA SER A 46 0.50 -28.24 -23.39
C SER A 46 -0.27 -28.70 -24.64
N GLU A 47 -1.58 -28.44 -24.74
CA GLU A 47 -2.38 -28.88 -25.91
C GLU A 47 -3.34 -27.83 -26.49
N ILE A 48 -3.13 -26.55 -26.19
CA ILE A 48 -3.68 -25.49 -27.01
C ILE A 48 -2.55 -24.97 -27.88
N ASP A 49 -2.52 -25.45 -29.13
CA ASP A 49 -1.71 -24.93 -30.22
C ASP A 49 -2.20 -23.50 -30.56
N GLN A 50 -2.04 -22.57 -29.60
CA GLN A 50 -2.09 -21.14 -29.90
C GLN A 50 -0.72 -20.79 -30.48
N LYS A 51 -0.70 -20.67 -31.81
CA LYS A 51 0.35 -19.99 -32.55
C LYS A 51 0.77 -18.77 -31.72
N ILE A 52 1.97 -18.83 -31.14
CA ILE A 52 2.66 -17.67 -30.56
C ILE A 52 2.64 -16.63 -31.68
N PRO A 53 2.05 -15.43 -31.47
CA PRO A 53 2.10 -14.39 -32.50
C PRO A 53 3.58 -14.15 -32.81
N ASP A 54 3.93 -14.16 -34.11
CA ASP A 54 5.29 -13.79 -34.52
C ASP A 54 5.62 -12.45 -33.85
N GLU A 55 6.82 -12.34 -33.24
CA GLU A 55 7.28 -11.12 -32.54
C GLU A 55 7.19 -9.85 -33.41
N GLU A 56 6.98 -10.01 -34.72
CA GLU A 56 6.88 -8.95 -35.73
C GLU A 56 5.45 -8.45 -36.00
N THR A 57 4.43 -9.01 -35.36
CA THR A 57 3.02 -8.60 -35.61
C THR A 57 2.30 -8.15 -34.35
N ILE A 58 1.30 -7.28 -34.52
CA ILE A 58 0.40 -6.85 -33.42
C ILE A 58 -0.96 -7.55 -33.54
N GLU A 59 -1.71 -7.58 -32.42
CA GLU A 59 -3.06 -8.13 -32.39
C GLU A 59 -4.01 -7.42 -33.36
N GLN A 60 -4.95 -8.17 -33.92
CA GLN A 60 -5.88 -7.65 -34.93
C GLN A 60 -6.86 -6.61 -34.38
N SER A 61 -7.18 -6.68 -33.07
CA SER A 61 -7.96 -5.66 -32.36
C SER A 61 -7.25 -4.31 -32.38
N THR A 62 -5.96 -4.31 -32.07
CA THR A 62 -5.07 -3.14 -32.07
C THR A 62 -4.90 -2.55 -33.48
N CYS A 63 -4.81 -3.40 -34.50
CA CYS A 63 -4.80 -2.93 -35.90
C CYS A 63 -6.07 -2.23 -36.33
N LYS A 64 -7.23 -2.74 -35.93
CA LYS A 64 -8.52 -2.11 -36.24
C LYS A 64 -8.62 -0.74 -35.55
N GLU A 65 -8.26 -0.66 -34.28
CA GLU A 65 -8.25 0.60 -33.53
C GLU A 65 -7.34 1.64 -34.20
N LEU A 66 -6.13 1.23 -34.60
CA LEU A 66 -5.20 2.10 -35.30
C LEU A 66 -5.71 2.54 -36.67
N ALA A 67 -6.37 1.65 -37.43
CA ALA A 67 -6.98 1.97 -38.71
C ALA A 67 -8.14 2.98 -38.57
N GLU A 68 -8.95 2.85 -37.51
CA GLU A 68 -10.02 3.80 -37.19
C GLU A 68 -9.46 5.19 -36.89
N LEU A 69 -8.41 5.26 -36.05
CA LEU A 69 -7.71 6.51 -35.75
C LEU A 69 -7.09 7.11 -37.02
N GLY A 70 -6.43 6.30 -37.86
CA GLY A 70 -5.84 6.72 -39.09
C GLY A 70 -6.87 7.32 -40.07
N LYS A 71 -8.06 6.75 -40.12
CA LYS A 71 -9.18 7.27 -40.92
C LYS A 71 -9.78 8.55 -40.32
N LYS A 72 -9.96 8.56 -39.00
CA LYS A 72 -10.55 9.70 -38.25
C LYS A 72 -9.73 10.98 -38.38
N TYR A 73 -8.41 10.85 -38.34
CA TYR A 73 -7.47 11.99 -38.37
C TYR A 73 -6.82 12.21 -39.73
N ASP A 74 -7.27 11.50 -40.77
CA ASP A 74 -6.73 11.56 -42.14
C ASP A 74 -5.20 11.43 -42.19
N ALA A 75 -4.71 10.39 -41.50
CA ALA A 75 -3.30 10.10 -41.46
C ALA A 75 -2.73 9.87 -42.86
N SER A 76 -1.56 10.43 -43.14
CA SER A 76 -0.90 10.33 -44.46
C SER A 76 -0.44 8.90 -44.76
N LYS A 77 -0.04 8.15 -43.72
CA LYS A 77 0.33 6.74 -43.82
C LYS A 77 -0.79 5.87 -43.24
N LYS A 78 -1.42 5.06 -44.08
CA LYS A 78 -2.57 4.19 -43.70
C LYS A 78 -2.13 2.73 -43.72
N LEU A 79 -2.77 1.91 -42.88
CA LEU A 79 -2.56 0.47 -42.92
C LEU A 79 -3.14 -0.10 -44.25
N PRO A 80 -2.51 -1.11 -44.85
CA PRO A 80 -3.00 -1.75 -46.08
C PRO A 80 -4.39 -2.37 -45.90
N ASP A 81 -5.21 -2.31 -46.94
CA ASP A 81 -6.55 -2.92 -46.93
C ASP A 81 -6.51 -4.43 -46.67
N SER A 82 -5.42 -5.10 -47.05
CA SER A 82 -5.22 -6.52 -46.76
C SER A 82 -5.15 -6.82 -45.26
N VAL A 83 -4.65 -5.89 -44.44
CA VAL A 83 -4.58 -6.00 -42.99
C VAL A 83 -5.95 -5.67 -42.37
N VAL A 84 -6.55 -4.57 -42.77
CA VAL A 84 -7.78 -4.03 -42.16
C VAL A 84 -9.03 -4.81 -42.55
N VAL A 85 -9.16 -5.17 -43.84
CA VAL A 85 -10.38 -5.79 -44.39
C VAL A 85 -10.27 -7.31 -44.47
N GLN A 86 -9.09 -7.84 -44.83
CA GLN A 86 -8.89 -9.29 -45.02
C GLN A 86 -8.40 -10.02 -43.76
N GLY A 87 -8.12 -9.29 -42.68
CA GLY A 87 -7.70 -9.89 -41.40
C GLY A 87 -6.31 -10.52 -41.41
N LYS A 88 -5.42 -10.09 -42.34
CA LYS A 88 -4.02 -10.55 -42.31
C LYS A 88 -3.27 -9.99 -41.11
N PRO A 89 -2.22 -10.66 -40.64
CA PRO A 89 -1.36 -10.15 -39.58
C PRO A 89 -0.86 -8.74 -39.88
N CYS A 90 -0.79 -7.88 -38.86
CA CYS A 90 -0.35 -6.50 -38.98
C CYS A 90 1.13 -6.38 -38.55
N PRO A 91 2.05 -6.10 -39.49
CA PRO A 91 3.45 -5.90 -39.13
C PRO A 91 3.60 -4.69 -38.20
N LYS A 92 4.41 -4.83 -37.15
CA LYS A 92 4.66 -3.75 -36.17
C LYS A 92 5.27 -2.51 -36.82
N GLU A 93 6.11 -2.65 -37.82
CA GLU A 93 6.72 -1.52 -38.55
C GLU A 93 5.68 -0.70 -39.34
N GLU A 94 4.73 -1.36 -40.01
CA GLU A 94 3.65 -0.68 -40.73
C GLU A 94 2.71 0.02 -39.73
N ALA A 95 2.41 -0.64 -38.60
CA ALA A 95 1.62 -0.08 -37.53
C ALA A 95 2.29 1.15 -36.90
N ALA A 96 3.58 1.09 -36.62
CA ALA A 96 4.35 2.22 -36.07
C ALA A 96 4.35 3.42 -37.05
N GLY A 97 4.54 3.17 -38.34
CA GLY A 97 4.48 4.21 -39.34
C GLY A 97 3.10 4.88 -39.47
N CYS A 98 2.03 4.09 -39.37
CA CYS A 98 0.66 4.61 -39.34
C CYS A 98 0.40 5.42 -38.07
N LEU A 99 0.80 4.90 -36.92
CA LEU A 99 0.66 5.58 -35.62
C LEU A 99 1.39 6.92 -35.59
N PHE A 100 2.63 6.97 -36.05
CA PHE A 100 3.37 8.23 -36.13
C PHE A 100 2.65 9.28 -36.99
N SER A 101 2.11 8.85 -38.14
CA SER A 101 1.30 9.74 -39.00
C SER A 101 0.01 10.22 -38.31
N VAL A 102 -0.64 9.37 -37.50
CA VAL A 102 -1.79 9.78 -36.67
C VAL A 102 -1.37 10.83 -35.64
N ILE A 103 -0.26 10.60 -34.95
CA ILE A 103 0.27 11.53 -33.93
C ILE A 103 0.54 12.90 -34.57
N GLU A 104 1.22 12.95 -35.71
CA GLU A 104 1.48 14.22 -36.41
C GLU A 104 0.20 14.98 -36.75
N LYS A 105 -0.82 14.28 -37.24
CA LYS A 105 -2.11 14.89 -37.58
C LYS A 105 -2.90 15.36 -36.37
N VAL A 106 -2.83 14.62 -35.30
CA VAL A 106 -3.44 14.98 -34.02
C VAL A 106 -2.74 16.22 -33.44
N MET A 107 -1.40 16.26 -33.46
CA MET A 107 -0.62 17.43 -33.03
C MET A 107 -0.97 18.67 -33.88
N GLU A 108 -0.97 18.55 -35.22
CA GLU A 108 -1.34 19.62 -36.16
C GLU A 108 -2.76 20.15 -35.90
N LYS A 109 -3.71 19.25 -35.64
CA LYS A 109 -5.11 19.61 -35.34
C LYS A 109 -5.21 20.37 -34.01
N CYS A 110 -4.49 19.94 -32.99
CA CYS A 110 -4.47 20.60 -31.70
C CYS A 110 -3.80 21.97 -31.75
N GLU A 111 -2.72 22.13 -32.53
CA GLU A 111 -2.08 23.43 -32.76
C GLU A 111 -3.01 24.44 -33.44
N LYS A 112 -3.83 23.96 -34.41
CA LYS A 112 -4.74 24.83 -35.18
C LYS A 112 -6.05 25.16 -34.48
N GLN A 113 -6.61 24.22 -33.75
CA GLN A 113 -7.98 24.28 -33.23
C GLN A 113 -8.06 24.26 -31.70
N GLY A 114 -6.92 24.12 -31.01
CA GLY A 114 -6.84 23.99 -29.56
C GLY A 114 -6.93 22.54 -29.07
N PRO A 115 -6.59 22.30 -27.80
CA PRO A 115 -6.49 20.97 -27.22
C PRO A 115 -7.83 20.22 -27.16
N GLU A 116 -8.95 20.92 -27.11
CA GLU A 116 -10.31 20.33 -27.09
C GLU A 116 -10.73 19.73 -28.45
N ALA A 117 -9.93 19.95 -29.51
CA ALA A 117 -10.25 19.45 -30.86
C ALA A 117 -10.12 17.92 -30.99
N VAL A 118 -9.45 17.27 -30.04
CA VAL A 118 -9.22 15.81 -30.00
C VAL A 118 -9.83 15.23 -28.72
N PRO A 119 -10.75 14.26 -28.84
CA PRO A 119 -11.32 13.58 -27.70
C PRO A 119 -10.25 12.92 -26.81
N ARG A 120 -10.41 13.01 -25.49
CA ARG A 120 -9.48 12.41 -24.51
C ARG A 120 -9.33 10.90 -24.73
N GLU A 121 -10.40 10.21 -25.07
CA GLU A 121 -10.39 8.79 -25.37
C GLU A 121 -9.44 8.44 -26.51
N ASP A 122 -9.39 9.27 -27.57
CA ASP A 122 -8.47 9.04 -28.68
C ASP A 122 -7.01 9.28 -28.29
N LEU A 123 -6.74 10.29 -27.45
CA LEU A 123 -5.39 10.52 -26.92
C LEU A 123 -4.93 9.33 -26.06
N ASN A 124 -5.82 8.77 -25.23
CA ASN A 124 -5.51 7.58 -24.43
C ASN A 124 -5.19 6.36 -25.31
N LYS A 125 -5.95 6.17 -26.41
CA LYS A 125 -5.67 5.10 -27.37
C LYS A 125 -4.32 5.31 -28.06
N ILE A 126 -4.01 6.53 -28.48
CA ILE A 126 -2.74 6.89 -29.13
C ILE A 126 -1.57 6.66 -28.18
N ALA A 127 -1.66 7.07 -26.91
CA ALA A 127 -0.59 6.88 -25.92
C ALA A 127 -0.32 5.39 -25.64
N ARG A 128 -1.38 4.57 -25.50
CA ARG A 128 -1.25 3.12 -25.35
C ARG A 128 -0.58 2.47 -26.56
N LEU A 129 -0.98 2.86 -27.77
CA LEU A 129 -0.38 2.37 -29.02
C LEU A 129 1.08 2.83 -29.16
N HIS A 130 1.38 4.04 -28.73
CA HIS A 130 2.75 4.59 -28.71
C HIS A 130 3.67 3.75 -27.81
N GLU A 131 3.24 3.40 -26.58
CA GLU A 131 4.03 2.54 -25.70
C GLU A 131 4.20 1.13 -26.27
N ALA A 132 3.15 0.55 -26.84
CA ALA A 132 3.20 -0.79 -27.44
C ALA A 132 4.09 -0.89 -28.69
N LEU A 133 4.35 0.22 -29.40
CA LEU A 133 5.11 0.28 -30.65
C LEU A 133 6.39 1.13 -30.52
N LYS A 134 6.84 1.43 -29.30
CA LYS A 134 7.95 2.33 -29.01
C LYS A 134 9.25 1.92 -29.71
N ASP A 135 9.57 0.63 -29.70
CA ASP A 135 10.79 0.10 -30.31
C ASP A 135 10.80 0.29 -31.84
N GLN A 136 9.64 0.11 -32.50
CA GLN A 136 9.50 0.30 -33.93
C GLN A 136 9.42 1.80 -34.29
N LEU A 137 8.81 2.61 -33.45
CA LEU A 137 8.82 4.07 -33.60
C LEU A 137 10.25 4.62 -33.55
N ASN A 138 11.08 4.11 -32.66
CA ASN A 138 12.50 4.49 -32.54
C ASN A 138 13.35 4.11 -33.77
N GLN A 139 12.84 3.31 -34.68
CA GLN A 139 13.52 2.98 -35.95
C GLN A 139 13.11 3.95 -37.08
N ILE A 140 12.18 4.86 -36.85
CA ILE A 140 11.72 5.86 -37.83
C ILE A 140 12.51 7.15 -37.62
N ASP A 141 13.38 7.53 -38.56
CA ASP A 141 14.21 8.73 -38.48
C ASP A 141 13.41 10.02 -38.20
N ALA A 142 12.24 10.16 -38.83
CA ALA A 142 11.34 11.29 -38.61
C ALA A 142 10.78 11.34 -37.19
N TYR A 143 10.54 10.17 -36.57
CA TYR A 143 10.12 10.08 -35.18
C TYR A 143 11.29 10.42 -34.24
N GLN A 144 12.48 9.86 -34.45
CA GLN A 144 13.67 10.18 -33.63
C GLN A 144 13.93 11.67 -33.55
N THR A 145 13.78 12.39 -34.68
CA THR A 145 13.96 13.85 -34.72
C THR A 145 12.91 14.61 -33.90
N ARG A 146 11.74 14.01 -33.64
CA ARG A 146 10.59 14.61 -32.93
C ARG A 146 10.22 13.89 -31.64
N GLN A 147 10.97 12.88 -31.24
CA GLN A 147 10.64 12.02 -30.10
C GLN A 147 10.32 12.84 -28.84
N GLU A 148 11.19 13.76 -28.47
CA GLU A 148 10.98 14.61 -27.29
C GLU A 148 9.69 15.44 -27.40
N THR A 149 9.35 15.92 -28.59
CA THR A 149 8.14 16.71 -28.84
C THR A 149 6.89 15.83 -28.76
N VAL A 150 6.96 14.60 -29.31
CA VAL A 150 5.87 13.63 -29.26
C VAL A 150 5.65 13.13 -27.85
N GLU A 151 6.70 12.80 -27.12
CA GLU A 151 6.60 12.33 -25.74
C GLU A 151 6.08 13.45 -24.81
N LYS A 152 6.54 14.67 -24.96
CA LYS A 152 5.94 15.84 -24.26
C LYS A 152 4.48 16.11 -24.64
N PHE A 153 4.09 15.77 -25.85
CA PHE A 153 2.71 15.91 -26.30
C PHE A 153 1.81 14.82 -25.73
N LEU A 154 2.24 13.57 -25.73
CA LEU A 154 1.45 12.43 -25.31
C LEU A 154 1.44 12.25 -23.78
N TYR A 155 2.56 12.50 -23.14
CA TYR A 155 2.73 12.28 -21.71
C TYR A 155 2.84 13.59 -20.96
N ALA A 156 2.03 13.76 -19.94
CA ALA A 156 2.11 14.92 -19.08
C ALA A 156 3.44 14.94 -18.33
N PRO A 157 4.08 16.09 -18.18
CA PRO A 157 4.90 16.30 -17.00
C PRO A 157 4.04 16.04 -15.74
N GLU A 158 4.67 15.62 -14.64
CA GLU A 158 4.01 15.39 -13.32
C GLU A 158 3.40 16.69 -12.72
N VAL A 159 2.87 17.57 -13.56
CA VAL A 159 2.24 18.83 -13.15
C VAL A 159 0.75 18.62 -13.09
N PRO A 160 0.11 18.88 -11.97
CA PRO A 160 -1.32 18.74 -11.83
C PRO A 160 -2.08 19.50 -12.93
N PRO A 161 -3.10 18.88 -13.54
CA PRO A 161 -3.85 19.49 -14.66
C PRO A 161 -4.76 20.63 -14.22
N PHE A 162 -4.75 21.02 -12.95
CA PHE A 162 -5.61 22.05 -12.37
C PHE A 162 -4.80 23.19 -11.77
N GLU A 163 -5.33 24.40 -11.78
CA GLU A 163 -4.79 25.56 -11.08
C GLU A 163 -4.98 25.43 -9.57
N TYR A 164 -6.15 24.96 -9.14
CA TYR A 164 -6.42 24.61 -7.76
C TYR A 164 -7.42 23.44 -7.67
N LYS A 165 -7.28 22.65 -6.60
CA LYS A 165 -8.23 21.62 -6.20
C LYS A 165 -8.60 21.85 -4.74
N VAL A 166 -9.88 21.83 -4.43
CA VAL A 166 -10.39 21.89 -3.05
C VAL A 166 -11.32 20.72 -2.80
N GLY A 167 -11.30 20.19 -1.61
CA GLY A 167 -12.13 19.05 -1.30
C GLY A 167 -12.27 18.79 0.18
N VAL A 168 -13.04 17.77 0.48
CA VAL A 168 -13.20 17.19 1.81
C VAL A 168 -13.16 15.68 1.65
N LYS A 169 -12.23 15.03 2.31
CA LYS A 169 -12.13 13.56 2.39
C LYS A 169 -12.26 13.08 3.83
N GLY A 170 -12.51 11.81 4.01
CA GLY A 170 -12.58 11.25 5.35
C GLY A 170 -13.41 9.98 5.41
N PHE A 171 -13.69 9.55 6.64
CA PHE A 171 -14.53 8.39 6.88
C PHE A 171 -15.44 8.54 8.09
N LEU A 172 -16.49 7.73 8.08
CA LEU A 172 -17.40 7.47 9.20
C LEU A 172 -17.39 5.97 9.45
N ARG A 173 -17.11 5.52 10.68
CA ARG A 173 -17.01 4.09 11.02
C ARG A 173 -17.77 3.77 12.30
N GLY A 174 -18.72 2.84 12.19
CA GLY A 174 -19.32 2.16 13.34
C GLY A 174 -18.62 0.85 13.56
N GLU A 175 -18.21 0.54 14.79
CA GLU A 175 -17.56 -0.72 15.13
C GLU A 175 -18.02 -1.25 16.48
N GLY A 176 -17.87 -2.57 16.65
CA GLY A 176 -18.21 -3.26 17.88
C GLY A 176 -17.25 -4.43 18.13
N ALA A 177 -16.98 -4.71 19.40
CA ALA A 177 -16.10 -5.78 19.80
C ALA A 177 -16.62 -6.51 21.05
N ALA A 178 -16.27 -7.80 21.14
CA ALA A 178 -16.45 -8.62 22.33
C ALA A 178 -15.10 -9.14 22.82
N ASN A 179 -14.89 -9.15 24.14
CA ASN A 179 -13.65 -9.48 24.81
C ASN A 179 -12.48 -8.54 24.48
N PHE A 180 -12.80 -7.31 24.04
CA PHE A 180 -11.85 -6.31 23.59
C PHE A 180 -12.34 -4.89 23.95
N ARG A 181 -11.44 -4.01 24.39
CA ARG A 181 -11.70 -2.60 24.64
C ARG A 181 -11.26 -1.77 23.46
N LEU A 182 -12.21 -1.12 22.80
CA LEU A 182 -11.98 -0.32 21.61
C LEU A 182 -11.15 0.97 21.86
N PRO A 183 -11.36 1.73 22.96
CA PRO A 183 -10.58 2.96 23.18
C PRO A 183 -9.06 2.75 23.31
N ASP A 184 -8.66 1.73 24.00
CA ASP A 184 -7.26 1.40 24.32
C ASP A 184 -6.74 0.19 23.52
N LEU A 185 -7.57 -0.37 22.63
CA LEU A 185 -7.23 -1.50 21.77
C LEU A 185 -6.62 -2.66 22.57
N SER A 186 -7.26 -3.00 23.72
CA SER A 186 -6.71 -3.96 24.68
C SER A 186 -7.62 -5.15 24.91
N TYR A 187 -7.02 -6.32 25.17
CA TYR A 187 -7.76 -7.53 25.53
C TYR A 187 -8.46 -7.37 26.87
N ASN A 188 -9.79 -7.58 26.91
CA ASN A 188 -10.61 -7.47 28.10
C ASN A 188 -11.69 -8.55 28.13
N PRO A 189 -11.40 -9.74 28.68
CA PRO A 189 -12.30 -10.88 28.60
C PRO A 189 -13.62 -10.65 29.35
N GLY A 190 -14.73 -10.80 28.65
CA GLY A 190 -16.10 -10.58 29.18
C GLY A 190 -16.63 -9.16 28.98
N HIS A 191 -15.84 -8.26 28.39
CA HIS A 191 -16.27 -6.93 27.99
C HIS A 191 -16.82 -6.97 26.56
N ALA A 192 -17.85 -6.16 26.31
CA ALA A 192 -18.36 -5.93 24.97
C ALA A 192 -18.78 -4.46 24.84
N GLU A 193 -18.35 -3.82 23.78
CA GLU A 193 -18.68 -2.42 23.53
C GLU A 193 -18.74 -2.10 22.05
N GLY A 194 -19.32 -0.93 21.74
CA GLY A 194 -19.32 -0.36 20.41
C GLY A 194 -18.94 1.10 20.47
N ARG A 195 -18.33 1.60 19.40
CA ARG A 195 -18.05 3.03 19.23
C ARG A 195 -18.30 3.46 17.80
N PHE A 196 -18.42 4.76 17.62
CA PHE A 196 -18.50 5.42 16.34
C PHE A 196 -17.27 6.34 16.20
N LEU A 197 -16.50 6.16 15.13
CA LEU A 197 -15.34 6.97 14.80
C LEU A 197 -15.63 7.81 13.58
N TYR A 198 -14.97 8.97 13.52
CA TYR A 198 -14.98 9.80 12.33
C TYR A 198 -13.62 10.47 12.12
N ARG A 199 -13.32 10.74 10.86
CA ARG A 199 -12.23 11.62 10.42
C ARG A 199 -12.72 12.41 9.23
N VAL A 200 -12.55 13.73 9.26
CA VAL A 200 -12.93 14.64 8.19
C VAL A 200 -11.77 15.60 7.92
N GLN A 201 -11.32 15.64 6.68
CA GLN A 201 -10.14 16.38 6.25
C GLN A 201 -10.49 17.31 5.09
N PRO A 202 -10.82 18.61 5.36
CA PRO A 202 -10.88 19.61 4.31
C PRO A 202 -9.46 19.90 3.80
N TYR A 203 -9.30 19.97 2.47
CA TYR A 203 -8.01 20.21 1.85
C TYR A 203 -8.08 21.17 0.66
N GLY A 204 -6.93 21.77 0.35
CA GLY A 204 -6.73 22.58 -0.82
C GLY A 204 -5.32 22.43 -1.39
N TYR A 205 -5.26 22.25 -2.69
CA TYR A 205 -4.05 22.32 -3.50
C TYR A 205 -4.12 23.53 -4.40
N TRP A 206 -3.03 24.29 -4.47
CA TRP A 206 -2.87 25.42 -5.38
C TRP A 206 -1.55 25.31 -6.13
N HIS A 207 -1.61 25.43 -7.46
CA HIS A 207 -0.49 25.33 -8.38
C HIS A 207 -0.34 26.66 -9.13
N PRO A 208 0.24 27.70 -8.50
CA PRO A 208 0.35 29.01 -9.11
C PRO A 208 1.26 29.02 -10.35
N THR A 209 2.22 28.10 -10.41
CA THR A 209 3.12 27.89 -11.55
C THR A 209 3.38 26.40 -11.74
N ASP A 210 4.02 26.00 -12.84
CA ASP A 210 4.36 24.60 -13.11
C ASP A 210 5.45 24.03 -12.20
N TYR A 211 6.11 24.88 -11.44
CA TYR A 211 7.20 24.52 -10.54
C TYR A 211 6.95 24.89 -9.06
N LEU A 212 5.73 25.28 -8.72
CA LEU A 212 5.39 25.63 -7.34
C LEU A 212 4.02 25.05 -6.95
N ASP A 213 4.00 24.26 -5.90
CA ASP A 213 2.80 23.69 -5.31
C ASP A 213 2.64 24.18 -3.87
N ILE A 214 1.40 24.45 -3.49
CA ILE A 214 1.02 24.82 -2.13
C ILE A 214 -0.12 23.89 -1.71
N HIS A 215 0.03 23.25 -0.57
CA HIS A 215 -0.98 22.37 0.00
C HIS A 215 -1.33 22.78 1.42
N LEU A 216 -2.61 22.73 1.73
CA LEU A 216 -3.14 22.92 3.08
C LEU A 216 -4.24 21.90 3.33
N GLU A 217 -4.14 21.18 4.46
CA GLU A 217 -5.12 20.17 4.87
C GLU A 217 -5.35 20.25 6.38
N GLY A 218 -6.59 20.48 6.76
CA GLY A 218 -7.02 20.37 8.15
C GLY A 218 -7.53 18.97 8.45
N GLN A 219 -7.63 18.63 9.73
CA GLN A 219 -8.28 17.39 10.13
C GLN A 219 -9.11 17.60 11.41
N GLY A 220 -10.34 17.06 11.37
CA GLY A 220 -11.15 16.82 12.54
C GLY A 220 -11.35 15.32 12.71
N TYR A 221 -11.05 14.78 13.87
CA TYR A 221 -11.22 13.36 14.16
C TYR A 221 -11.73 13.14 15.58
N GLY A 222 -12.38 12.03 15.77
CA GLY A 222 -12.90 11.69 17.09
C GLY A 222 -13.65 10.38 17.12
N TYR A 223 -14.07 10.02 18.32
CA TYR A 223 -14.95 8.89 18.54
C TYR A 223 -15.95 9.16 19.67
N THR A 224 -17.06 8.44 19.64
CA THR A 224 -18.06 8.41 20.72
C THR A 224 -18.55 6.97 20.89
N GLY A 225 -18.74 6.53 22.13
CA GLY A 225 -19.20 5.18 22.48
C GLY A 225 -18.42 4.60 23.65
N GLY A 226 -18.94 3.51 24.21
CA GLY A 226 -18.46 3.03 25.49
C GLY A 226 -18.62 4.11 26.57
N SER A 227 -17.64 4.31 27.40
CA SER A 227 -17.59 5.37 28.42
C SER A 227 -16.72 6.56 28.03
N GLN A 228 -16.30 6.66 26.77
CA GLN A 228 -15.30 7.64 26.33
C GLN A 228 -15.80 8.47 25.14
N TYR A 229 -15.28 9.68 25.07
CA TYR A 229 -15.50 10.63 23.99
C TYR A 229 -14.20 11.36 23.68
N LEU A 230 -13.87 11.45 22.40
CA LEU A 230 -12.73 12.23 21.91
C LEU A 230 -13.20 13.06 20.71
N SER A 231 -12.80 14.33 20.67
CA SER A 231 -12.93 15.16 19.47
C SER A 231 -11.77 16.14 19.43
N LYS A 232 -10.98 16.09 18.37
CA LYS A 232 -9.81 16.97 18.17
C LYS A 232 -9.81 17.55 16.76
N TYR A 233 -9.18 18.72 16.63
CA TYR A 233 -8.97 19.42 15.36
C TYR A 233 -7.52 19.85 15.28
N SER A 234 -6.91 19.70 14.12
CA SER A 234 -5.50 20.09 13.90
C SER A 234 -5.23 20.43 12.45
N LEU A 235 -4.10 21.12 12.21
CA LEU A 235 -3.48 21.16 10.89
C LEU A 235 -2.87 19.78 10.64
N TYR A 236 -3.33 19.09 9.58
CA TYR A 236 -2.79 17.78 9.23
C TYR A 236 -1.59 17.92 8.29
N GLN A 237 -1.74 18.60 7.15
CA GLN A 237 -0.64 18.93 6.26
C GLN A 237 -0.68 20.41 5.89
N GLY A 238 0.50 21.00 5.68
CA GLY A 238 0.64 22.37 5.22
C GLY A 238 2.06 22.59 4.73
N PHE A 239 2.25 22.56 3.41
CA PHE A 239 3.59 22.63 2.81
C PHE A 239 3.62 23.43 1.51
N ILE A 240 4.83 23.83 1.16
CA ILE A 240 5.18 24.38 -0.15
C ILE A 240 6.20 23.43 -0.78
N GLU A 241 6.01 23.07 -2.04
CA GLU A 241 6.97 22.30 -2.83
C GLU A 241 7.39 23.10 -4.06
N GLY A 242 8.68 23.36 -4.18
CA GLY A 242 9.30 24.01 -5.33
C GLY A 242 10.10 23.02 -6.16
N ARG A 243 9.96 23.06 -7.48
CA ARG A 243 10.73 22.25 -8.43
C ARG A 243 11.68 23.14 -9.23
N MET A 244 12.78 22.57 -9.72
CA MET A 244 13.70 23.26 -10.61
C MET A 244 13.00 23.58 -11.94
N PRO A 245 12.94 24.85 -12.38
CA PRO A 245 12.29 25.20 -13.63
C PRO A 245 12.92 24.49 -14.84
N GLY A 246 12.07 23.83 -15.64
CA GLY A 246 12.51 23.14 -16.86
C GLY A 246 13.25 21.82 -16.63
N SER A 247 13.26 21.30 -15.39
CA SER A 247 13.92 20.04 -15.05
C SER A 247 13.26 19.41 -13.82
N ASP A 248 13.06 18.09 -13.84
CA ASP A 248 12.61 17.32 -12.68
C ASP A 248 13.77 16.86 -11.76
N LEU A 249 15.00 17.36 -12.03
CA LEU A 249 16.20 16.95 -11.29
C LEU A 249 16.08 17.20 -9.79
N LEU A 250 15.51 18.34 -9.39
CA LEU A 250 15.43 18.74 -7.98
C LEU A 250 14.04 19.24 -7.62
N ALA A 251 13.55 18.77 -6.47
CA ALA A 251 12.36 19.31 -5.80
C ALA A 251 12.60 19.45 -4.30
N LEU A 252 12.21 20.58 -3.72
CA LEU A 252 12.29 20.85 -2.29
C LEU A 252 10.88 21.05 -1.73
N LYS A 253 10.48 20.22 -0.78
CA LYS A 253 9.23 20.34 -0.03
C LYS A 253 9.51 20.76 1.41
N VAL A 254 8.86 21.80 1.90
CA VAL A 254 9.03 22.33 3.26
C VAL A 254 7.67 22.59 3.89
N GLY A 255 7.52 22.19 5.13
CA GLY A 255 6.31 22.35 5.93
C GLY A 255 5.83 21.04 6.52
N ARG A 256 4.60 21.04 7.07
CA ARG A 256 3.98 19.84 7.64
C ARG A 256 3.55 18.90 6.53
N GLN A 257 4.07 17.68 6.53
CA GLN A 257 3.91 16.70 5.46
C GLN A 257 3.95 15.26 5.97
N GLU A 258 3.35 14.34 5.25
CA GLU A 258 3.52 12.90 5.43
C GLU A 258 4.82 12.42 4.78
N PHE A 259 5.40 11.36 5.35
CA PHE A 259 6.42 10.55 4.72
C PHE A 259 5.91 9.12 4.56
N VAL A 260 5.76 8.68 3.32
CA VAL A 260 5.36 7.31 2.98
C VAL A 260 6.38 6.75 2.01
N TYR A 261 7.04 5.66 2.39
CA TYR A 261 8.09 5.05 1.59
C TYR A 261 7.90 3.54 1.46
N GLY A 262 8.19 3.02 0.27
CA GLY A 262 8.05 1.60 -0.05
C GLY A 262 6.64 1.07 0.17
N SER A 263 6.53 -0.01 0.91
CA SER A 263 5.25 -0.60 1.36
C SER A 263 4.69 0.05 2.62
N ALA A 264 5.24 1.19 3.06
CA ALA A 264 4.97 1.81 4.37
C ALA A 264 5.30 0.90 5.57
N PHE A 265 6.21 -0.05 5.39
CA PHE A 265 6.58 -1.01 6.44
C PHE A 265 7.32 -0.37 7.61
N ILE A 266 8.20 0.62 7.34
CA ILE A 266 8.94 1.34 8.38
C ILE A 266 8.37 2.74 8.59
N LEU A 267 8.03 3.43 7.51
CA LEU A 267 7.57 4.82 7.57
C LEU A 267 6.38 5.01 6.64
N GLY A 268 5.22 5.18 7.24
CA GLY A 268 3.94 5.40 6.61
C GLY A 268 3.16 6.55 7.23
N ALA A 269 2.03 6.90 6.65
CA ALA A 269 1.16 7.96 7.14
C ALA A 269 0.37 7.56 8.39
N ASN A 270 0.28 6.27 8.72
CA ASN A 270 -0.59 5.72 9.76
C ASN A 270 -1.99 6.36 9.72
N SER A 271 -2.58 6.34 8.51
CA SER A 271 -3.65 7.26 8.13
C SER A 271 -5.03 6.86 8.63
N PHE A 272 -5.16 5.67 9.23
CA PHE A 272 -6.47 5.15 9.60
C PHE A 272 -7.28 6.10 10.51
N PHE A 273 -6.73 6.55 11.64
CA PHE A 273 -7.50 7.37 12.58
C PHE A 273 -6.93 8.79 12.74
N GLN A 274 -5.71 8.92 13.17
CA GLN A 274 -5.11 10.21 13.50
C GLN A 274 -4.13 10.69 12.44
N GLY A 275 -3.45 9.75 11.80
CA GLY A 275 -2.38 10.00 10.85
C GLY A 275 -1.08 10.45 11.50
N LEU A 276 0.01 10.32 10.76
CA LEU A 276 1.36 10.73 11.16
C LEU A 276 1.91 11.74 10.16
N THR A 277 2.34 12.89 10.65
CA THR A 277 2.95 13.96 9.84
C THR A 277 4.21 14.50 10.51
N PHE A 278 5.01 15.25 9.75
CA PHE A 278 6.27 15.81 10.18
C PHE A 278 6.36 17.28 9.80
N ASP A 279 6.78 18.13 10.72
CA ASP A 279 7.22 19.49 10.42
C ASP A 279 8.65 19.42 9.88
N ALA A 280 8.80 19.38 8.54
CA ALA A 280 10.00 18.87 7.89
C ALA A 280 10.38 19.56 6.60
N ALA A 281 11.61 19.28 6.15
CA ALA A 281 12.07 19.51 4.78
C ALA A 281 12.42 18.17 4.11
N ARG A 282 12.07 18.04 2.83
CA ARG A 282 12.44 16.92 1.95
C ARG A 282 13.03 17.45 0.67
N LEU A 283 14.27 17.06 0.37
CA LEU A 283 14.93 17.31 -0.91
C LEU A 283 14.86 16.04 -1.76
N ARG A 284 14.18 16.10 -2.88
CA ARG A 284 14.13 15.04 -3.88
C ARG A 284 15.09 15.32 -5.01
N VAL A 285 15.83 14.30 -5.41
CA VAL A 285 16.79 14.33 -6.51
C VAL A 285 16.45 13.19 -7.48
N LYS A 286 16.26 13.50 -8.75
CA LYS A 286 16.06 12.54 -9.86
C LYS A 286 17.21 12.66 -10.86
N PRO A 287 18.39 12.07 -10.61
CA PRO A 287 19.59 12.29 -11.43
C PRO A 287 19.53 11.63 -12.80
N THR A 288 18.76 10.55 -12.92
CA THR A 288 18.52 9.82 -14.17
C THR A 288 17.10 9.29 -14.19
N GLU A 289 16.63 8.89 -15.36
CA GLU A 289 15.37 8.16 -15.47
C GLU A 289 15.41 6.89 -14.60
N GLY A 290 14.32 6.62 -13.87
CA GLY A 290 14.20 5.46 -12.98
C GLY A 290 14.88 5.58 -11.61
N LEU A 291 15.76 6.57 -11.37
CA LEU A 291 16.39 6.77 -10.06
C LEU A 291 15.83 8.00 -9.36
N THR A 292 15.27 7.79 -8.16
CA THR A 292 14.81 8.85 -7.27
C THR A 292 15.49 8.70 -5.93
N ALA A 293 15.98 9.81 -5.36
CA ALA A 293 16.55 9.84 -4.02
C ALA A 293 15.95 11.01 -3.23
N ASP A 294 15.50 10.73 -2.01
CA ASP A 294 14.99 11.72 -1.06
C ASP A 294 15.94 11.83 0.12
N LEU A 295 16.27 13.06 0.50
CA LEU A 295 16.88 13.40 1.79
C LEU A 295 15.83 14.15 2.61
N LEU A 296 15.62 13.76 3.84
CA LEU A 296 14.58 14.32 4.69
C LEU A 296 15.06 14.55 6.12
N GLY A 297 14.42 15.51 6.78
CA GLY A 297 14.64 15.77 8.18
C GLY A 297 13.55 16.67 8.75
N GLY A 298 13.11 16.37 9.96
CA GLY A 298 12.04 17.10 10.63
C GLY A 298 11.67 16.53 11.98
N TRP A 299 10.68 17.13 12.57
CA TRP A 299 10.11 16.76 13.87
C TRP A 299 8.78 16.07 13.68
N TYR A 300 8.50 15.08 14.52
CA TYR A 300 7.17 14.46 14.60
C TYR A 300 6.10 15.51 14.93
N ALA A 301 5.04 15.57 14.15
CA ALA A 301 3.89 16.42 14.38
C ALA A 301 2.67 15.55 14.67
N LYS A 302 2.68 14.90 15.84
CA LYS A 302 1.58 14.04 16.29
C LYS A 302 0.46 14.91 16.84
N PRO A 303 -0.74 14.91 16.24
CA PRO A 303 -1.85 15.81 16.66
C PRO A 303 -2.39 15.51 18.06
N TRP A 304 -2.03 14.38 18.63
CA TRP A 304 -2.48 13.91 19.95
C TRP A 304 -1.47 14.19 21.08
N SER A 305 -0.27 14.64 20.74
CA SER A 305 0.78 14.99 21.71
C SER A 305 0.88 16.51 21.86
N ASP A 306 1.08 16.98 23.08
CA ASP A 306 1.27 18.39 23.39
C ASP A 306 2.74 18.84 23.26
N GLY A 307 3.66 17.93 22.89
CA GLY A 307 5.10 18.15 22.79
C GLY A 307 5.72 17.73 21.47
N ILE A 308 7.01 18.03 21.31
CA ILE A 308 7.87 17.48 20.25
C ILE A 308 8.29 16.07 20.70
N GLU A 309 7.82 15.04 20.02
CA GLU A 309 8.10 13.64 20.40
C GLU A 309 9.38 13.08 19.75
N GLY A 310 10.25 13.92 19.28
CA GLY A 310 11.49 13.52 18.63
C GLY A 310 11.65 14.08 17.23
N ASN A 311 12.71 13.66 16.57
CA ASN A 311 13.01 14.05 15.21
C ASN A 311 13.41 12.84 14.37
N LEU A 312 13.18 12.94 13.09
CA LEU A 312 13.55 11.96 12.08
C LEU A 312 14.47 12.62 11.06
N VAL A 313 15.60 11.98 10.76
CA VAL A 313 16.51 12.38 9.69
C VAL A 313 16.89 11.16 8.88
N GLY A 314 16.94 11.28 7.56
CA GLY A 314 17.34 10.13 6.76
C GLY A 314 17.31 10.35 5.26
N GLY A 315 17.42 9.24 4.56
CA GLY A 315 17.35 9.20 3.11
C GLY A 315 16.72 7.93 2.61
N TYR A 316 16.12 8.04 1.45
CA TYR A 316 15.48 6.95 0.72
C TYR A 316 15.84 7.03 -0.75
N ALA A 317 16.22 5.91 -1.36
CA ALA A 317 16.53 5.83 -2.77
C ALA A 317 15.74 4.68 -3.40
N SER A 318 15.12 4.95 -4.54
CA SER A 318 14.35 3.98 -5.33
C SER A 318 14.88 3.96 -6.76
N TYR A 319 15.14 2.77 -7.28
CA TYR A 319 15.60 2.54 -8.64
C TYR A 319 14.73 1.53 -9.38
N ALA A 320 14.04 2.00 -10.42
CA ALA A 320 13.31 1.16 -11.34
C ALA A 320 14.32 0.45 -12.28
N VAL A 321 14.62 -0.83 -12.00
CA VAL A 321 15.59 -1.64 -12.78
C VAL A 321 15.04 -1.94 -14.17
N ARG A 322 13.76 -2.25 -14.23
CA ARG A 322 12.97 -2.49 -15.44
C ARG A 322 11.49 -2.36 -15.07
N GLU A 323 10.61 -2.39 -16.06
CA GLU A 323 9.17 -2.43 -15.81
C GLU A 323 8.80 -3.57 -14.84
N GLY A 324 8.00 -3.24 -13.84
CA GLY A 324 7.58 -4.17 -12.78
C GLY A 324 8.67 -4.62 -11.81
N THR A 325 9.89 -4.06 -11.85
CA THR A 325 10.99 -4.43 -10.93
C THR A 325 11.64 -3.18 -10.35
N VAL A 326 11.55 -3.02 -9.03
CA VAL A 326 12.10 -1.88 -8.29
C VAL A 326 13.02 -2.38 -7.18
N VAL A 327 14.13 -1.69 -6.96
CA VAL A 327 15.03 -1.90 -5.82
C VAL A 327 15.15 -0.58 -5.06
N GLU A 328 15.03 -0.66 -3.74
CA GLU A 328 15.03 0.49 -2.86
C GLU A 328 16.00 0.27 -1.70
N ALA A 329 16.57 1.36 -1.21
CA ALA A 329 17.44 1.36 -0.04
C ALA A 329 17.19 2.61 0.78
N TYR A 330 17.21 2.47 2.10
CA TYR A 330 16.97 3.58 2.99
C TYR A 330 17.76 3.48 4.29
N GLY A 331 17.95 4.65 4.91
CA GLY A 331 18.47 4.78 6.26
C GLY A 331 17.80 5.94 6.95
N PHE A 332 17.22 5.66 8.13
CA PHE A 332 16.56 6.64 8.99
C PHE A 332 17.20 6.64 10.38
N ASN A 333 17.36 7.82 10.95
CA ASN A 333 17.74 8.00 12.33
C ASN A 333 16.55 8.66 13.04
N ASP A 334 15.99 7.97 14.01
CA ASP A 334 14.95 8.45 14.90
C ASP A 334 15.57 8.78 16.25
N ILE A 335 15.43 10.02 16.67
CA ILE A 335 15.94 10.53 17.92
C ILE A 335 14.74 10.88 18.80
N GLY A 336 14.53 10.09 19.84
CA GLY A 336 13.48 10.31 20.82
C GLY A 336 13.60 11.66 21.52
N SER A 337 12.51 12.14 22.09
CA SER A 337 12.53 13.37 22.88
C SER A 337 13.31 13.14 24.18
N GLU A 338 14.07 14.16 24.61
CA GLU A 338 14.83 14.11 25.86
C GLU A 338 13.95 13.96 27.12
N GLU A 339 12.63 14.15 26.99
CA GLU A 339 11.68 14.01 28.09
C GLU A 339 11.46 12.54 28.50
N HIS A 340 11.72 11.57 27.62
CA HIS A 340 11.52 10.15 27.93
C HIS A 340 12.79 9.54 28.55
N HIS A 341 13.83 9.39 27.75
CA HIS A 341 15.11 8.88 28.23
C HIS A 341 16.26 9.52 27.45
N PRO A 342 17.08 10.36 28.11
CA PRO A 342 18.16 11.06 27.42
C PRO A 342 19.13 10.12 26.72
N GLY A 343 19.43 10.43 25.45
CA GLY A 343 20.41 9.69 24.65
C GLY A 343 19.88 8.42 23.99
N GLU A 344 18.57 8.17 23.99
CA GLU A 344 17.95 7.14 23.14
C GLU A 344 17.90 7.61 21.70
N TYR A 345 18.19 6.68 20.77
CA TYR A 345 18.01 6.85 19.33
C TYR A 345 17.99 5.51 18.64
N ARG A 346 17.34 5.44 17.48
CA ARG A 346 17.26 4.25 16.66
C ARG A 346 17.66 4.57 15.22
N ASN A 347 18.65 3.87 14.69
CA ASN A 347 18.97 3.87 13.28
C ASN A 347 18.30 2.67 12.63
N THR A 348 17.56 2.88 11.57
CA THR A 348 16.89 1.84 10.78
C THR A 348 17.46 1.83 9.37
N TRP A 349 17.96 0.70 8.92
CA TRP A 349 18.54 0.49 7.59
C TRP A 349 17.77 -0.63 6.90
N GLY A 350 17.29 -0.39 5.70
CA GLY A 350 16.53 -1.38 4.94
C GLY A 350 16.88 -1.41 3.46
N LEU A 351 16.61 -2.57 2.90
CA LEU A 351 16.63 -2.80 1.46
C LEU A 351 15.27 -3.40 1.08
N ARG A 352 14.68 -2.92 0.01
CA ARG A 352 13.42 -3.47 -0.50
C ARG A 352 13.57 -3.81 -1.97
N GLY A 353 13.04 -4.96 -2.36
CA GLY A 353 12.97 -5.39 -3.75
C GLY A 353 11.57 -5.84 -4.10
N THR A 354 11.03 -5.34 -5.20
CA THR A 354 9.75 -5.80 -5.76
C THR A 354 9.94 -6.28 -7.19
N ALA A 355 9.18 -7.30 -7.57
CA ALA A 355 9.17 -7.77 -8.95
C ALA A 355 7.80 -8.32 -9.33
N THR A 356 7.37 -8.05 -10.56
CA THR A 356 6.18 -8.64 -11.17
C THR A 356 6.58 -9.53 -12.33
N PHE A 357 6.12 -10.79 -12.32
CA PHE A 357 6.38 -11.80 -13.34
C PHE A 357 5.05 -12.36 -13.84
N GLY A 358 4.50 -11.76 -14.90
CA GLY A 358 3.15 -12.08 -15.35
C GLY A 358 2.13 -11.88 -14.21
N PRO A 359 1.37 -12.90 -13.80
CA PRO A 359 0.37 -12.75 -12.75
C PRO A 359 0.94 -12.76 -11.33
N VAL A 360 2.26 -12.92 -11.15
CA VAL A 360 2.90 -13.09 -9.84
C VAL A 360 3.61 -11.81 -9.44
N TYR A 361 3.25 -11.26 -8.29
CA TYR A 361 3.97 -10.19 -7.60
C TYR A 361 4.75 -10.77 -6.42
N VAL A 362 5.97 -10.30 -6.22
CA VAL A 362 6.80 -10.63 -5.06
C VAL A 362 7.44 -9.37 -4.49
N GLU A 363 7.59 -9.34 -3.17
CA GLU A 363 8.26 -8.30 -2.41
C GLU A 363 9.08 -8.89 -1.28
N ILE A 364 10.25 -8.32 -1.00
CA ILE A 364 11.10 -8.70 0.14
C ILE A 364 11.72 -7.42 0.69
N GLU A 365 11.64 -7.24 2.02
CA GLU A 365 12.18 -6.07 2.72
C GLU A 365 12.87 -6.48 4.03
N PRO A 366 14.17 -6.84 4.02
CA PRO A 366 14.97 -7.02 5.22
C PRO A 366 15.39 -5.67 5.82
N VAL A 367 15.34 -5.58 7.17
CA VAL A 367 15.64 -4.38 7.94
C VAL A 367 16.55 -4.71 9.12
N TYR A 368 17.53 -3.86 9.35
CA TYR A 368 18.41 -3.89 10.52
C TYR A 368 18.28 -2.60 11.33
N GLN A 369 18.27 -2.73 12.65
CA GLN A 369 18.22 -1.60 13.56
C GLN A 369 19.37 -1.60 14.54
N SER A 370 19.96 -0.41 14.73
CA SER A 370 21.04 -0.14 15.69
C SER A 370 20.74 1.17 16.43
N GLY A 371 21.47 1.43 17.50
CA GLY A 371 21.24 2.66 18.28
C GLY A 371 21.37 2.42 19.77
N LYS A 372 20.60 3.15 20.56
CA LYS A 372 20.56 3.04 22.02
C LYS A 372 19.15 3.08 22.54
N THR A 373 18.86 2.26 23.54
CA THR A 373 17.60 2.22 24.28
C THR A 373 17.87 2.11 25.78
N PHE A 374 16.97 2.65 26.57
CA PHE A 374 17.10 2.63 28.02
C PHE A 374 16.99 1.21 28.59
N ASN A 375 17.79 0.93 29.62
CA ASN A 375 17.74 -0.29 30.43
C ASN A 375 17.30 0.07 31.83
N SER A 376 16.13 -0.41 32.25
CA SER A 376 15.48 -0.08 33.50
C SER A 376 16.20 -0.65 34.72
N GLU A 377 16.96 -1.76 34.58
CA GLU A 377 17.72 -2.38 35.68
C GLU A 377 19.04 -1.65 35.95
N THR A 378 19.72 -1.23 34.87
CA THR A 378 21.04 -0.59 35.00
C THR A 378 20.98 0.94 35.12
N GLY A 379 19.85 1.54 34.70
CA GLY A 379 19.70 2.99 34.59
C GLY A 379 20.55 3.62 33.49
N ALA A 380 21.07 2.83 32.55
CA ALA A 380 21.93 3.26 31.46
C ALA A 380 21.36 2.78 30.10
N ASN A 381 21.92 3.29 29.00
CA ASN A 381 21.47 2.91 27.67
C ASN A 381 22.22 1.69 27.13
N ASP A 382 21.49 0.67 26.72
CA ASP A 382 21.98 -0.50 25.98
C ASP A 382 22.11 -0.19 24.48
N ASN A 383 23.00 -0.92 23.81
CA ASN A 383 23.08 -0.85 22.35
C ASN A 383 21.98 -1.69 21.70
N ILE A 384 21.24 -1.10 20.78
CA ILE A 384 20.25 -1.78 19.96
C ILE A 384 20.95 -2.67 18.92
N ASN A 385 20.47 -3.89 18.76
CA ASN A 385 20.84 -4.84 17.71
C ASN A 385 19.61 -5.69 17.38
N ALA A 386 18.78 -5.17 16.50
CA ALA A 386 17.49 -5.77 16.17
C ALA A 386 17.34 -5.98 14.66
N TRP A 387 16.57 -6.97 14.29
CA TRP A 387 16.31 -7.36 12.89
C TRP A 387 14.82 -7.52 12.68
N GLY A 388 14.38 -7.14 11.50
CA GLY A 388 13.01 -7.34 11.06
C GLY A 388 12.92 -7.41 9.55
N GLY A 389 11.70 -7.56 9.06
CA GLY A 389 11.43 -7.55 7.63
C GLY A 389 10.20 -8.37 7.29
N HIS A 390 9.85 -8.33 6.00
CA HIS A 390 8.76 -9.13 5.46
C HIS A 390 9.09 -9.66 4.07
N ALA A 391 8.31 -10.66 3.66
CA ALA A 391 8.30 -11.20 2.31
C ALA A 391 6.84 -11.48 1.92
N ASP A 392 6.43 -10.95 0.77
CA ASP A 392 5.07 -11.05 0.28
C ASP A 392 5.06 -11.66 -1.12
N MET A 393 4.01 -12.39 -1.41
CA MET A 393 3.70 -12.91 -2.72
C MET A 393 2.20 -12.76 -2.98
N ALA A 394 1.86 -12.26 -4.16
CA ALA A 394 0.48 -12.26 -4.65
C ALA A 394 0.42 -12.88 -6.04
N VAL A 395 -0.68 -13.58 -6.31
CA VAL A 395 -0.95 -14.21 -7.61
C VAL A 395 -2.35 -13.82 -8.06
N GLU A 396 -2.43 -13.16 -9.20
CA GLU A 396 -3.70 -12.85 -9.86
C GLU A 396 -4.11 -13.98 -10.79
N ALA A 397 -5.36 -14.40 -10.72
CA ALA A 397 -5.92 -15.42 -11.59
C ALA A 397 -7.33 -15.03 -12.04
N GLN A 398 -7.64 -15.24 -13.31
CA GLN A 398 -9.01 -15.09 -13.83
C GLN A 398 -9.67 -16.45 -13.94
N TYR A 399 -10.85 -16.60 -13.34
CA TYR A 399 -11.68 -17.79 -13.48
C TYR A 399 -13.11 -17.39 -13.85
N CYS A 400 -13.61 -17.89 -14.97
CA CYS A 400 -14.94 -17.54 -15.50
C CYS A 400 -15.17 -16.01 -15.65
N GLY A 401 -14.13 -15.24 -16.00
CA GLY A 401 -14.20 -13.79 -16.11
C GLY A 401 -14.16 -13.03 -14.79
N ILE A 402 -14.00 -13.73 -13.67
CA ILE A 402 -13.90 -13.15 -12.32
C ILE A 402 -12.43 -13.11 -11.93
N LYS A 403 -11.94 -11.92 -11.55
CA LYS A 403 -10.58 -11.73 -11.05
C LYS A 403 -10.49 -12.23 -9.61
N ASN A 404 -9.47 -13.06 -9.35
CA ASN A 404 -9.12 -13.57 -8.03
C ASN A 404 -7.68 -13.21 -7.73
N THR A 405 -7.40 -12.83 -6.49
CA THR A 405 -6.05 -12.55 -5.99
C THR A 405 -5.78 -13.44 -4.79
N PHE A 406 -4.77 -14.27 -4.87
CA PHE A 406 -4.25 -15.06 -3.74
C PHE A 406 -3.00 -14.40 -3.24
N PHE A 407 -2.89 -14.24 -1.92
CA PHE A 407 -1.70 -13.64 -1.33
C PHE A 407 -1.21 -14.42 -0.12
N ALA A 408 0.09 -14.41 0.07
CA ALA A 408 0.76 -14.98 1.22
C ALA A 408 1.88 -14.03 1.66
N SER A 409 2.05 -13.85 2.97
CA SER A 409 3.16 -13.07 3.51
C SER A 409 3.71 -13.69 4.78
N TYR A 410 4.98 -13.40 5.02
CA TYR A 410 5.68 -13.68 6.24
C TYR A 410 6.37 -12.42 6.74
N ALA A 411 6.10 -12.02 7.96
CA ALA A 411 6.79 -10.93 8.62
C ALA A 411 7.51 -11.40 9.89
N TYR A 412 8.64 -10.81 10.18
CA TYR A 412 9.49 -11.14 11.31
C TYR A 412 9.99 -9.86 12.00
N GLY A 413 9.82 -9.77 13.30
CA GLY A 413 10.49 -8.80 14.17
C GLY A 413 11.24 -9.51 15.30
N SER A 414 12.53 -9.26 15.46
CA SER A 414 13.29 -9.81 16.59
C SER A 414 12.75 -9.33 17.94
N GLY A 415 12.91 -10.14 18.97
CA GLY A 415 12.51 -9.86 20.34
C GLY A 415 13.48 -10.44 21.37
N SER A 416 13.29 -10.12 22.64
CA SER A 416 14.09 -10.67 23.72
C SER A 416 13.28 -10.83 25.00
N THR A 417 13.73 -11.72 25.89
CA THR A 417 13.16 -11.88 27.23
C THR A 417 13.32 -10.59 28.05
N ASP A 418 14.43 -9.84 27.87
CA ASP A 418 14.62 -8.54 28.51
C ASP A 418 13.50 -7.56 28.14
N ALA A 419 13.12 -7.50 26.85
CA ALA A 419 12.01 -6.66 26.38
C ALA A 419 10.66 -7.18 26.88
N ALA A 420 10.44 -8.49 26.87
CA ALA A 420 9.23 -9.12 27.41
C ALA A 420 9.02 -8.84 28.91
N ASN A 421 10.09 -8.63 29.65
CA ASN A 421 10.05 -8.30 31.08
C ASN A 421 10.18 -6.78 31.36
N GLY A 422 10.13 -5.92 30.34
CA GLY A 422 10.22 -4.47 30.46
C GLY A 422 11.59 -3.94 30.89
N ILE A 423 12.66 -4.73 30.70
CA ILE A 423 14.01 -4.38 31.09
C ILE A 423 14.72 -3.54 30.03
N SER A 424 14.80 -4.05 28.78
CA SER A 424 15.49 -3.38 27.68
C SER A 424 15.03 -3.86 26.32
N ALA A 425 14.68 -2.94 25.43
CA ALA A 425 14.27 -3.21 24.06
C ALA A 425 15.46 -3.38 23.07
N ARG A 426 16.68 -3.66 23.57
CA ARG A 426 17.93 -3.72 22.77
C ARG A 426 17.90 -4.73 21.62
N ARG A 427 17.06 -5.75 21.67
CA ARG A 427 16.88 -6.76 20.62
C ARG A 427 15.48 -6.78 20.04
N GLU A 428 14.66 -5.83 20.43
CA GLU A 428 13.30 -5.72 19.94
C GLU A 428 13.28 -4.85 18.68
N PHE A 429 12.81 -5.42 17.59
CA PHE A 429 12.56 -4.71 16.33
C PHE A 429 11.32 -3.85 16.49
N SER A 430 11.34 -2.63 15.99
CA SER A 430 10.20 -1.72 16.00
C SER A 430 9.96 -1.13 14.62
N ASN A 431 8.73 -1.21 14.14
CA ASN A 431 8.23 -0.51 12.98
C ASN A 431 6.96 0.28 13.35
N GLN A 432 7.02 1.00 14.44
CA GLN A 432 5.89 1.71 15.06
C GLN A 432 5.19 2.75 14.15
N ASP A 433 5.89 3.26 13.13
CA ASP A 433 5.35 4.20 12.15
C ASP A 433 4.83 3.49 10.89
N THR A 434 4.61 2.18 10.98
CA THR A 434 4.08 1.36 9.88
C THR A 434 2.64 1.72 9.52
N ASP A 435 2.29 1.56 8.26
CA ASP A 435 0.92 1.67 7.75
C ASP A 435 0.59 0.46 6.85
N THR A 436 1.05 -0.72 7.27
CA THR A 436 0.84 -1.97 6.53
C THR A 436 -0.28 -2.80 7.13
N SER A 437 -0.94 -3.62 6.29
CA SER A 437 -1.98 -4.57 6.72
C SER A 437 -1.42 -5.88 7.30
N LEU A 438 -0.11 -5.97 7.53
CA LEU A 438 0.53 -7.20 8.04
C LEU A 438 0.02 -7.61 9.42
N THR A 439 -0.34 -6.63 10.25
CA THR A 439 -0.77 -6.83 11.64
C THR A 439 -2.27 -7.09 11.82
N GLY A 440 -3.07 -7.03 10.74
CA GLY A 440 -4.51 -7.31 10.76
C GLY A 440 -5.39 -6.07 10.90
N ASP A 441 -6.71 -6.26 10.74
CA ASP A 441 -7.69 -5.17 10.72
C ASP A 441 -8.16 -4.77 12.12
N MET A 442 -8.03 -5.67 13.10
CA MET A 442 -8.49 -5.46 14.48
C MET A 442 -7.65 -4.43 15.25
N SER A 443 -6.43 -4.13 14.77
CA SER A 443 -5.48 -3.23 15.45
C SER A 443 -5.10 -3.65 16.88
N LEU A 444 -5.30 -4.92 17.23
CA LEU A 444 -4.85 -5.53 18.49
C LEU A 444 -3.31 -5.57 18.54
N ILE A 445 -2.70 -5.77 17.38
CA ILE A 445 -1.26 -5.80 17.17
C ILE A 445 -0.89 -4.58 16.34
N GLY A 446 -0.14 -3.65 16.94
CA GLY A 446 0.21 -2.38 16.28
C GLY A 446 1.39 -2.52 15.34
N ASP A 447 2.42 -3.31 15.73
CA ASP A 447 3.65 -3.48 14.98
C ASP A 447 4.32 -4.84 15.27
N LEU A 448 5.51 -5.07 14.72
CA LEU A 448 6.29 -6.30 14.93
C LEU A 448 7.08 -6.31 16.23
N SER A 449 7.07 -5.23 17.03
CA SER A 449 7.79 -5.20 18.31
C SER A 449 7.19 -6.16 19.33
N GLY A 450 5.87 -6.36 19.27
CA GLY A 450 5.20 -7.28 20.18
C GLY A 450 3.75 -6.94 20.44
N ILE A 451 3.21 -7.55 21.48
CA ILE A 451 1.87 -7.29 21.99
C ILE A 451 1.87 -7.29 23.52
N ASP A 452 1.15 -6.34 24.10
CA ASP A 452 0.91 -6.26 25.54
C ASP A 452 -0.46 -6.85 25.87
N VAL A 453 -0.51 -7.79 26.82
CA VAL A 453 -1.74 -8.43 27.30
C VAL A 453 -1.74 -8.41 28.82
N GLY A 454 -2.60 -7.59 29.44
CA GLY A 454 -2.52 -7.29 30.85
C GLY A 454 -1.18 -6.63 31.22
N ASP A 455 -0.49 -7.18 32.20
CA ASP A 455 0.81 -6.69 32.66
C ASP A 455 2.01 -7.38 31.96
N PHE A 456 1.77 -8.18 30.95
CA PHE A 456 2.78 -9.02 30.29
C PHE A 456 2.92 -8.68 28.82
N ARG A 457 4.18 -8.77 28.32
CA ARG A 457 4.52 -8.50 26.92
C ARG A 457 5.01 -9.77 26.22
N ALA A 458 4.53 -10.00 25.01
CA ALA A 458 5.15 -10.89 24.05
C ALA A 458 6.01 -10.04 23.10
N SER A 459 7.34 -10.22 23.14
CA SER A 459 8.32 -9.39 22.44
C SER A 459 8.76 -10.01 21.13
N GLY A 460 8.74 -9.20 20.07
CA GLY A 460 9.07 -9.58 18.69
C GLY A 460 8.08 -10.59 18.13
N LEU A 461 7.55 -10.33 16.96
CA LEU A 461 6.51 -11.17 16.35
C LEU A 461 6.99 -11.84 15.06
N GLN A 462 6.46 -13.02 14.82
CA GLN A 462 6.39 -13.69 13.52
C GLN A 462 4.93 -13.74 13.12
N ILE A 463 4.64 -13.29 11.90
CA ILE A 463 3.29 -13.28 11.34
C ILE A 463 3.31 -14.08 10.05
N PHE A 464 2.46 -15.10 9.97
CA PHE A 464 2.20 -15.87 8.76
C PHE A 464 0.81 -15.49 8.27
N ASN A 465 0.72 -14.88 7.11
CA ASN A 465 -0.53 -14.43 6.52
C ASN A 465 -0.82 -15.19 5.23
N LEU A 466 -2.07 -15.57 5.04
CA LEU A 466 -2.59 -16.18 3.82
C LEU A 466 -3.98 -15.63 3.56
N GLY A 467 -4.25 -15.21 2.33
CA GLY A 467 -5.55 -14.67 2.01
C GLY A 467 -5.93 -14.82 0.54
N TRP A 468 -7.18 -14.48 0.28
CA TRP A 468 -7.83 -14.54 -1.00
C TRP A 468 -8.77 -13.34 -1.15
N GLY A 469 -8.71 -12.68 -2.29
CA GLY A 469 -9.62 -11.63 -2.70
C GLY A 469 -10.32 -12.01 -4.02
N VAL A 470 -11.54 -11.55 -4.21
CA VAL A 470 -12.31 -11.76 -5.42
C VAL A 470 -13.10 -10.52 -5.81
N ASP A 471 -12.96 -10.09 -7.06
CA ASP A 471 -13.75 -9.02 -7.65
C ASP A 471 -15.06 -9.62 -8.18
N ILE A 472 -16.11 -9.66 -7.33
CA ILE A 472 -17.43 -10.24 -7.68
C ILE A 472 -18.05 -9.45 -8.83
N THR A 473 -17.89 -8.14 -8.81
CA THR A 473 -18.23 -7.20 -9.89
C THR A 473 -17.21 -6.07 -9.91
N ASP A 474 -17.24 -5.19 -10.92
CA ASP A 474 -16.38 -3.98 -10.98
C ASP A 474 -16.54 -3.05 -9.75
N LYS A 475 -17.59 -3.22 -8.95
CA LYS A 475 -17.89 -2.40 -7.78
C LYS A 475 -17.88 -3.16 -6.46
N LEU A 476 -17.88 -4.48 -6.51
CA LEU A 476 -18.02 -5.32 -5.31
C LEU A 476 -16.85 -6.29 -5.22
N ASN A 477 -16.03 -6.11 -4.19
CA ASN A 477 -14.94 -7.00 -3.84
C ASN A 477 -15.24 -7.69 -2.50
N PHE A 478 -14.82 -8.95 -2.39
CA PHE A 478 -14.78 -9.69 -1.14
C PHE A 478 -13.37 -10.19 -0.89
N SER A 479 -12.90 -10.12 0.35
CA SER A 479 -11.62 -10.69 0.78
C SER A 479 -11.75 -11.50 2.06
N ALA A 480 -10.90 -12.51 2.18
CA ALA A 480 -10.74 -13.31 3.37
C ALA A 480 -9.26 -13.55 3.64
N ALA A 481 -8.81 -13.36 4.88
CA ALA A 481 -7.43 -13.57 5.30
C ALA A 481 -7.36 -14.33 6.61
N GLY A 482 -6.23 -15.00 6.84
CA GLY A 482 -5.89 -15.63 8.12
C GLY A 482 -4.46 -15.29 8.48
N ARG A 483 -4.23 -14.78 9.69
CA ARG A 483 -2.93 -14.37 10.22
C ARG A 483 -2.61 -15.13 11.49
N TYR A 484 -1.52 -15.88 11.47
CA TYR A 484 -1.02 -16.59 12.66
C TYR A 484 0.13 -15.83 13.29
N PHE A 485 0.00 -15.54 14.58
CA PHE A 485 0.95 -14.74 15.35
C PHE A 485 1.71 -15.61 16.35
N TYR A 486 3.04 -15.48 16.32
CA TYR A 486 3.94 -16.20 17.21
C TYR A 486 5.00 -15.25 17.75
N ALA A 487 5.21 -15.26 19.08
CA ALA A 487 6.20 -14.39 19.74
C ALA A 487 7.61 -15.00 19.68
N ASN A 488 8.61 -14.17 19.46
CA ASN A 488 10.02 -14.56 19.50
C ASN A 488 10.51 -14.73 20.94
N ALA A 489 10.01 -13.91 21.86
CA ALA A 489 10.31 -14.01 23.29
C ALA A 489 9.09 -13.67 24.14
N VAL A 490 9.00 -14.29 25.29
CA VAL A 490 7.99 -14.07 26.33
C VAL A 490 8.63 -14.23 27.71
N THR A 491 7.93 -13.83 28.75
CA THR A 491 8.31 -14.14 30.14
C THR A 491 8.43 -15.67 30.33
N ASP A 492 9.39 -16.11 31.13
CA ASP A 492 9.66 -17.53 31.36
C ASP A 492 8.41 -18.28 31.82
N GLY A 493 8.18 -19.42 31.21
CA GLY A 493 7.02 -20.28 31.48
C GLY A 493 5.75 -19.92 30.67
N PHE A 494 5.74 -18.81 29.93
CA PHE A 494 4.61 -18.43 29.09
C PHE A 494 4.68 -19.06 27.71
N SER A 495 3.53 -19.28 27.10
CA SER A 495 3.41 -19.73 25.73
C SER A 495 3.79 -18.64 24.73
N ARG A 496 4.52 -18.98 23.69
CA ARG A 496 4.83 -18.08 22.58
C ARG A 496 3.71 -17.98 21.53
N THR A 497 2.69 -18.81 21.62
CA THR A 497 1.54 -18.75 20.70
C THR A 497 0.66 -17.57 21.08
N VAL A 498 0.67 -16.51 20.28
CA VAL A 498 -0.17 -15.32 20.47
C VAL A 498 -1.60 -15.60 20.01
N GLY A 499 -1.79 -16.03 18.77
CA GLY A 499 -3.13 -16.37 18.29
C GLY A 499 -3.23 -16.52 16.78
N LEU A 500 -4.47 -16.60 16.31
CA LEU A 500 -4.82 -16.61 14.89
C LEU A 500 -5.97 -15.63 14.68
N GLU A 501 -5.79 -14.64 13.82
CA GLU A 501 -6.84 -13.74 13.33
C GLU A 501 -7.39 -14.25 12.00
N THR A 502 -8.69 -14.14 11.83
CA THR A 502 -9.37 -14.40 10.55
C THR A 502 -10.23 -13.20 10.22
N ASP A 503 -10.03 -12.62 9.05
CA ASP A 503 -10.69 -11.40 8.60
C ASP A 503 -11.53 -11.69 7.36
N LEU A 504 -12.73 -11.13 7.35
CA LEU A 504 -13.65 -11.15 6.23
C LEU A 504 -14.04 -9.72 5.92
N THR A 505 -13.76 -9.25 4.71
CA THR A 505 -14.07 -7.87 4.30
C THR A 505 -14.88 -7.86 3.02
N LEU A 506 -15.94 -7.06 3.01
CA LEU A 506 -16.74 -6.75 1.84
C LEU A 506 -16.61 -5.28 1.52
N THR A 507 -16.17 -4.96 0.30
CA THR A 507 -15.97 -3.59 -0.18
C THR A 507 -16.92 -3.30 -1.34
N TYR A 508 -17.65 -2.19 -1.27
CA TYR A 508 -18.58 -1.75 -2.31
C TYR A 508 -18.31 -0.30 -2.73
N ALA A 509 -17.88 -0.09 -3.97
CA ALA A 509 -17.71 1.22 -4.58
C ALA A 509 -19.08 1.75 -5.04
N VAL A 510 -19.70 2.61 -4.22
CA VAL A 510 -20.98 3.26 -4.54
C VAL A 510 -20.82 4.18 -5.75
N SER A 511 -19.75 4.99 -5.74
CA SER A 511 -19.31 5.88 -6.81
C SER A 511 -17.83 6.19 -6.63
N ASP A 512 -17.24 6.96 -7.54
CA ASP A 512 -15.83 7.42 -7.42
C ASP A 512 -15.56 8.24 -6.14
N ALA A 513 -16.62 8.80 -5.53
CA ALA A 513 -16.51 9.63 -4.33
C ALA A 513 -16.88 8.90 -3.04
N PHE A 514 -17.46 7.70 -3.10
CA PHE A 514 -17.96 6.98 -1.93
C PHE A 514 -17.66 5.50 -1.97
N LEU A 515 -17.04 4.99 -0.91
CA LEU A 515 -16.72 3.59 -0.69
C LEU A 515 -17.36 3.12 0.63
N VAL A 516 -17.97 1.94 0.61
CA VAL A 516 -18.51 1.29 1.81
C VAL A 516 -17.74 0.00 2.05
N LEU A 517 -17.24 -0.19 3.28
CA LEU A 517 -16.61 -1.42 3.73
C LEU A 517 -17.40 -2.00 4.90
N ALA A 518 -17.51 -3.31 4.93
CA ALA A 518 -18.00 -4.05 6.09
C ALA A 518 -17.02 -5.18 6.40
N GLY A 519 -16.54 -5.25 7.62
CA GLY A 519 -15.57 -6.24 8.08
C GLY A 519 -16.06 -7.01 9.30
N TYR A 520 -15.63 -8.26 9.40
CA TYR A 520 -15.75 -9.10 10.58
C TYR A 520 -14.45 -9.86 10.78
N ASP A 521 -13.89 -9.71 11.98
CA ASP A 521 -12.64 -10.29 12.37
C ASP A 521 -12.83 -11.14 13.63
N HIS A 522 -12.22 -12.32 13.64
CA HIS A 522 -12.23 -13.21 14.79
C HIS A 522 -10.81 -13.59 15.17
N PHE A 523 -10.43 -13.29 16.41
CA PHE A 523 -9.12 -13.63 16.93
C PHE A 523 -9.21 -14.80 17.91
N PHE A 524 -8.71 -15.95 17.49
CA PHE A 524 -8.53 -17.13 18.33
C PHE A 524 -7.32 -16.89 19.24
N THR A 525 -7.55 -16.62 20.52
CA THR A 525 -6.49 -16.34 21.47
C THR A 525 -5.60 -17.57 21.72
N GLY A 526 -4.29 -17.36 21.68
CA GLY A 526 -3.29 -18.39 21.94
C GLY A 526 -3.03 -18.66 23.41
N GLY A 527 -2.01 -19.48 23.66
CA GLY A 527 -1.57 -19.80 25.03
C GLY A 527 -1.09 -18.58 25.80
N PHE A 528 -0.45 -17.61 25.12
CA PHE A 528 0.05 -16.37 25.74
C PHE A 528 -1.07 -15.61 26.48
N PHE A 529 -2.23 -15.43 25.88
CA PHE A 529 -3.36 -14.73 26.52
C PHE A 529 -3.81 -15.43 27.80
N ARG A 530 -3.85 -16.75 27.78
CA ARG A 530 -4.24 -17.58 28.94
C ARG A 530 -3.23 -17.47 30.06
N ASP A 531 -1.95 -17.49 29.71
CA ASP A 531 -0.86 -17.39 30.68
C ASP A 531 -0.79 -15.99 31.30
N ALA A 532 -1.03 -14.94 30.50
CA ALA A 532 -1.00 -13.54 30.91
C ALA A 532 -2.22 -13.12 31.76
N THR A 533 -3.42 -13.62 31.46
CA THR A 533 -4.66 -13.10 32.09
C THR A 533 -5.48 -14.18 32.83
N GLY A 534 -5.09 -15.44 32.73
CA GLY A 534 -5.93 -16.57 33.19
C GLY A 534 -7.14 -16.85 32.31
N SER A 535 -7.33 -16.13 31.20
CA SER A 535 -8.45 -16.25 30.27
C SER A 535 -7.96 -16.55 28.85
N GLY A 536 -8.67 -17.42 28.14
CA GLY A 536 -8.45 -17.72 26.71
C GLY A 536 -9.73 -17.50 25.91
N LYS A 537 -10.51 -16.46 26.24
CA LYS A 537 -11.68 -16.09 25.46
C LYS A 537 -11.25 -15.45 24.15
N ASP A 538 -11.82 -15.90 23.06
CA ASP A 538 -11.56 -15.35 21.74
C ASP A 538 -12.17 -13.95 21.60
N ILE A 539 -11.65 -13.14 20.68
CA ILE A 539 -12.11 -11.79 20.42
C ILE A 539 -12.95 -11.81 19.14
N ASP A 540 -14.11 -11.16 19.17
CA ASP A 540 -14.90 -10.85 17.99
C ASP A 540 -14.89 -9.35 17.75
N TYR A 541 -14.69 -8.96 16.51
CA TYR A 541 -14.68 -7.56 16.09
C TYR A 541 -15.43 -7.41 14.76
N GLY A 542 -16.17 -6.33 14.62
CA GLY A 542 -16.88 -6.06 13.38
C GLY A 542 -17.07 -4.56 13.17
N TYR A 543 -17.09 -4.15 11.91
CA TYR A 543 -17.25 -2.75 11.55
C TYR A 543 -18.00 -2.53 10.24
N VAL A 544 -18.55 -1.33 10.12
CA VAL A 544 -19.02 -0.76 8.85
C VAL A 544 -18.40 0.62 8.71
N LEU A 545 -17.76 0.87 7.58
CA LEU A 545 -17.06 2.10 7.27
C LEU A 545 -17.63 2.70 5.98
N LEU A 546 -17.91 4.00 6.00
CA LEU A 546 -18.16 4.81 4.82
C LEU A 546 -16.96 5.74 4.64
N GLU A 547 -16.23 5.57 3.56
CA GLU A 547 -15.16 6.47 3.12
C GLU A 547 -15.66 7.39 2.02
N PHE A 548 -15.18 8.64 2.01
CA PHE A 548 -15.57 9.63 1.01
C PHE A 548 -14.42 10.58 0.65
N ASP A 549 -14.37 10.97 -0.63
CA ASP A 549 -13.55 12.08 -1.15
C ASP A 549 -14.40 12.94 -2.10
N LEU A 550 -14.78 14.12 -1.64
CA LEU A 550 -15.58 15.08 -2.36
C LEU A 550 -14.68 16.24 -2.77
N SER A 551 -14.37 16.33 -4.06
CA SER A 551 -13.46 17.35 -4.56
C SER A 551 -14.03 18.13 -5.74
N ARG A 552 -13.57 19.39 -5.87
CA ARG A 552 -13.80 20.24 -7.02
C ARG A 552 -12.46 20.82 -7.47
N GLU A 553 -12.18 20.72 -8.75
CA GLU A 553 -10.95 21.28 -9.35
C GLU A 553 -11.29 22.35 -10.40
N LYS A 554 -10.40 23.33 -10.52
CA LYS A 554 -10.39 24.28 -11.62
C LYS A 554 -9.25 23.90 -12.57
N PRO A 555 -9.54 23.49 -13.82
CA PRO A 555 -8.51 23.23 -14.81
C PRO A 555 -7.60 24.45 -14.97
N LYS A 556 -6.31 24.25 -15.23
CA LYS A 556 -5.42 25.34 -15.64
C LYS A 556 -5.99 25.95 -16.91
N SER A 557 -6.20 27.28 -16.90
CA SER A 557 -6.57 28.02 -18.10
C SER A 557 -5.40 27.95 -19.08
N THR A 558 -5.58 27.21 -20.16
CA THR A 558 -4.62 27.15 -21.26
C THR A 558 -4.66 28.47 -22.05
N ALA A 559 -4.10 29.54 -21.49
CA ALA A 559 -3.68 30.67 -22.28
C ALA A 559 -2.44 30.23 -23.06
N LYS A 560 -2.66 29.82 -24.31
CA LYS A 560 -1.65 29.47 -25.33
C LYS A 560 -0.72 28.29 -24.96
N SER A 561 -1.04 27.17 -25.50
CA SER A 561 -0.21 25.97 -25.65
C SER A 561 -0.52 24.82 -24.71
N ALA A 562 -0.67 23.73 -25.36
CA ALA A 562 -0.57 22.36 -24.95
C ALA A 562 -1.89 21.69 -24.54
N ILE A 563 -2.25 20.76 -25.36
CA ILE A 563 -3.02 19.57 -25.08
C ILE A 563 -2.67 19.13 -23.66
N LYS A 564 -3.67 18.83 -22.86
CA LYS A 564 -3.45 18.09 -21.61
C LYS A 564 -2.79 16.75 -21.98
N PRO A 565 -1.51 16.56 -21.69
CA PRO A 565 -0.90 15.26 -21.95
C PRO A 565 -1.56 14.23 -21.03
N ILE A 566 -1.53 12.98 -21.44
CA ILE A 566 -2.04 11.83 -20.70
C ILE A 566 -1.03 11.53 -19.61
N SER A 567 -1.43 11.50 -18.32
CA SER A 567 -0.55 10.96 -17.28
C SER A 567 -0.36 9.46 -17.53
N LYS A 568 0.83 8.91 -17.27
CA LYS A 568 1.06 7.46 -17.37
C LYS A 568 0.10 6.65 -16.47
N GLU A 569 -0.43 7.26 -15.41
CA GLU A 569 -1.44 6.69 -14.50
C GLU A 569 -2.86 6.63 -15.12
N GLU A 570 -3.17 7.47 -16.12
CA GLU A 570 -4.46 7.43 -16.83
C GLU A 570 -4.47 6.43 -17.99
N ILE A 571 -3.33 5.84 -18.34
CA ILE A 571 -3.27 4.73 -19.26
C ILE A 571 -3.77 3.52 -18.47
N PRO A 572 -4.94 2.93 -18.81
CA PRO A 572 -5.43 1.76 -18.10
C PRO A 572 -4.34 0.70 -18.14
N ASP A 573 -3.90 0.25 -16.97
CA ASP A 573 -2.95 -0.85 -16.85
C ASP A 573 -3.58 -2.10 -17.47
N GLN A 574 -3.40 -2.26 -18.79
CA GLN A 574 -3.69 -3.51 -19.46
C GLN A 574 -2.47 -4.41 -19.28
N ARG A 575 -2.33 -4.93 -18.08
CA ARG A 575 -1.60 -6.17 -17.90
C ARG A 575 -2.52 -7.30 -18.35
N PRO A 576 -1.99 -8.22 -19.17
CA PRO A 576 -2.76 -9.34 -19.68
C PRO A 576 -3.27 -10.24 -18.56
#